data_7fdb69ec5f3857aa13ce86daf8fe2fcf
#
_entry.id   7fdb69ec5f3857aa13ce86daf8fe2fcf
#
_cell.length_a   1.000
_cell.length_b   1.000
_cell.length_c   1.000
_cell.angle_alpha   90.00
_cell.angle_beta   90.00
_cell.angle_gamma   90.00
#
_symmetry.space_group_name_H-M   'P 1'
#
loop_
_entity.id
_entity.type
_entity.pdbx_description
1 polymer ?
#
loop_
_entity_poly.entity_id
_entity_poly.type
_entity_poly.pdbx_seq_one_letter_code
_entity_poly.pdbx_strand_id
1 'polypeptide(L)'
;MMRYFIAALAAFVLLTAAVPARAATTVPPGATNYESSQVAGPNYGLALIGVGLGAGLAGVGGGFGIGAIGGRACEAIARQPEAAGRIFNTMIISAALIEGFTFFAMVVCMLGMFTAGHYVPLAPTGP
;
A
#
# COMPACT_ATOMS: atom_id res chain seq x y z
N MET A 1 23.48 0.35 5.65
CA MET A 1 22.10 0.83 5.45
C MET A 1 21.13 -0.28 5.05
N MET A 2 21.45 -1.14 4.09
CA MET A 2 20.57 -2.24 3.62
C MET A 2 20.11 -3.21 4.73
N ARG A 3 20.99 -3.53 5.70
CA ARG A 3 20.66 -4.44 6.83
C ARG A 3 19.57 -3.88 7.74
N TYR A 4 19.57 -2.59 8.00
CA TYR A 4 18.55 -1.92 8.82
C TYR A 4 17.22 -1.80 8.07
N PHE A 5 17.25 -1.62 6.75
CA PHE A 5 16.06 -1.61 5.92
C PHE A 5 15.37 -2.99 5.87
N ILE A 6 16.16 -4.06 5.72
CA ILE A 6 15.65 -5.44 5.75
C ILE A 6 15.07 -5.76 7.14
N ALA A 7 15.76 -5.35 8.21
CA ALA A 7 15.29 -5.56 9.57
C ALA A 7 13.99 -4.80 9.86
N ALA A 8 13.87 -3.56 9.39
CA ALA A 8 12.65 -2.76 9.52
C ALA A 8 11.47 -3.36 8.72
N LEU A 9 11.74 -3.84 7.51
CA LEU A 9 10.73 -4.51 6.69
C LEU A 9 10.28 -5.83 7.33
N ALA A 10 11.20 -6.63 7.85
CA ALA A 10 10.89 -7.87 8.55
C ALA A 10 10.11 -7.61 9.85
N ALA A 11 10.48 -6.60 10.63
CA ALA A 11 9.75 -6.18 11.83
C ALA A 11 8.33 -5.71 11.49
N PHE A 12 8.16 -5.00 10.38
CA PHE A 12 6.86 -4.55 9.91
C PHE A 12 5.97 -5.73 9.47
N VAL A 13 6.53 -6.69 8.73
CA VAL A 13 5.81 -7.92 8.33
C VAL A 13 5.43 -8.75 9.55
N LEU A 14 6.31 -8.87 10.54
CA LEU A 14 6.02 -9.57 11.79
C LEU A 14 4.96 -8.84 12.62
N LEU A 15 4.97 -7.52 12.65
CA LEU A 15 3.97 -6.71 13.35
C LEU A 15 2.58 -6.85 12.71
N THR A 16 2.50 -6.91 11.39
CA THR A 16 1.23 -7.14 10.67
C THR A 16 0.72 -8.58 10.84
N ALA A 17 1.62 -9.57 10.92
CA ALA A 17 1.26 -10.96 11.18
C ALA A 17 0.83 -11.21 12.64
N ALA A 18 1.29 -10.38 13.58
CA ALA A 18 0.94 -10.47 15.00
C ALA A 18 -0.39 -9.79 15.35
N VAL A 19 -1.05 -9.13 14.40
CA VAL A 19 -2.45 -8.69 14.61
C VAL A 19 -3.28 -9.98 14.68
N PRO A 20 -3.78 -10.36 15.88
CA PRO A 20 -4.64 -11.53 15.96
C PRO A 20 -5.80 -11.28 15.00
N ALA A 21 -6.00 -12.17 14.04
CA ALA A 21 -7.26 -12.30 13.34
C ALA A 21 -8.30 -12.52 14.44
N ARG A 22 -8.81 -11.43 14.98
CA ARG A 22 -9.83 -11.49 16.01
C ARG A 22 -11.06 -11.99 15.31
N ALA A 23 -11.10 -13.30 15.44
CA ALA A 23 -12.03 -14.21 14.89
C ALA A 23 -13.42 -13.62 14.78
N ALA A 24 -14.02 -13.94 13.70
CA ALA A 24 -15.43 -14.16 13.55
C ALA A 24 -16.16 -14.08 14.88
N THR A 25 -16.67 -12.91 15.20
CA THR A 25 -17.78 -12.80 16.11
C THR A 25 -18.86 -13.71 15.52
N THR A 26 -19.15 -14.80 16.20
CA THR A 26 -20.20 -15.73 15.79
C THR A 26 -21.46 -14.91 15.63
N VAL A 27 -21.90 -14.77 14.36
CA VAL A 27 -23.15 -14.08 14.04
C VAL A 27 -24.25 -14.86 14.77
N PRO A 28 -25.03 -14.23 15.67
CA PRO A 28 -26.08 -14.93 16.40
C PRO A 28 -27.09 -15.53 15.41
N PRO A 29 -27.62 -16.73 15.70
CA PRO A 29 -28.65 -17.33 14.86
C PRO A 29 -29.86 -16.38 14.77
N GLY A 30 -30.22 -15.96 13.58
CA GLY A 30 -31.33 -15.03 13.33
C GLY A 30 -30.91 -13.59 13.03
N ALA A 31 -29.61 -13.27 13.04
CA ALA A 31 -29.13 -11.97 12.60
C ALA A 31 -29.46 -11.75 11.13
N THR A 32 -30.02 -10.59 10.83
CA THR A 32 -30.30 -10.17 9.46
C THR A 32 -29.02 -9.69 8.78
N ASN A 33 -29.02 -9.58 7.45
CA ASN A 33 -27.84 -9.23 6.66
C ASN A 33 -27.19 -7.88 7.08
N TYR A 34 -27.95 -6.94 7.63
CA TYR A 34 -27.43 -5.67 8.13
C TYR A 34 -26.76 -5.81 9.50
N GLU A 35 -27.23 -6.71 10.36
CA GLU A 35 -26.59 -6.97 11.66
C GLU A 35 -25.25 -7.69 11.46
N SER A 36 -25.15 -8.61 10.51
CA SER A 36 -23.87 -9.23 10.16
C SER A 36 -22.87 -8.22 9.57
N SER A 37 -23.36 -7.19 8.88
CA SER A 37 -22.50 -6.09 8.38
C SER A 37 -22.03 -5.16 9.50
N GLN A 38 -22.83 -4.94 10.54
CA GLN A 38 -22.44 -4.18 11.74
C GLN A 38 -21.37 -4.91 12.57
N VAL A 39 -21.41 -6.23 12.59
CA VAL A 39 -20.37 -7.06 13.22
C VAL A 39 -19.02 -6.95 12.51
N ALA A 40 -19.02 -6.61 11.22
CA ALA A 40 -17.81 -6.31 10.45
C ALA A 40 -17.22 -4.89 10.74
N GLY A 41 -17.92 -4.05 11.50
CA GLY A 41 -17.51 -2.68 11.82
C GLY A 41 -16.10 -2.55 12.40
N PRO A 42 -15.66 -3.37 13.39
CA PRO A 42 -14.29 -3.30 13.90
C PRO A 42 -13.23 -3.68 12.85
N ASN A 43 -13.56 -4.46 11.85
CA ASN A 43 -12.64 -4.82 10.78
C ASN A 43 -12.54 -3.73 9.70
N TYR A 44 -13.54 -2.88 9.57
CA TYR A 44 -13.53 -1.76 8.61
C TYR A 44 -12.43 -0.75 8.94
N GLY A 45 -12.31 -0.35 10.20
CA GLY A 45 -11.23 0.54 10.63
C GLY A 45 -9.84 -0.06 10.38
N LEU A 46 -9.68 -1.35 10.62
CA LEU A 46 -8.42 -2.06 10.37
C LEU A 46 -8.12 -2.16 8.86
N ALA A 47 -9.14 -2.38 8.04
CA ALA A 47 -9.00 -2.38 6.58
C ALA A 47 -8.57 -1.01 6.05
N LEU A 48 -9.14 0.09 6.55
CA LEU A 48 -8.74 1.46 6.18
C LEU A 48 -7.29 1.76 6.57
N ILE A 49 -6.85 1.33 7.76
CA ILE A 49 -5.46 1.44 8.19
C ILE A 49 -4.55 0.67 7.22
N GLY A 50 -4.92 -0.56 6.85
CA GLY A 50 -4.17 -1.37 5.91
C GLY A 50 -4.04 -0.71 4.52
N VAL A 51 -5.13 -0.14 4.01
CA VAL A 51 -5.16 0.60 2.75
C VAL A 51 -4.28 1.85 2.82
N GLY A 52 -4.39 2.64 3.91
CA GLY A 52 -3.59 3.85 4.08
C GLY A 52 -2.09 3.56 4.19
N LEU A 53 -1.73 2.55 4.99
CA LEU A 53 -0.34 2.11 5.12
C LEU A 53 0.20 1.54 3.81
N GLY A 54 -0.60 0.75 3.08
CA GLY A 54 -0.21 0.19 1.80
C GLY A 54 0.09 1.28 0.77
N ALA A 55 -0.78 2.27 0.64
CA ALA A 55 -0.59 3.40 -0.25
C ALA A 55 0.63 4.26 0.17
N GLY A 56 0.77 4.53 1.46
CA GLY A 56 1.90 5.28 2.00
C GLY A 56 3.24 4.59 1.74
N LEU A 57 3.34 3.29 1.99
CA LEU A 57 4.54 2.51 1.74
C LEU A 57 4.89 2.39 0.27
N ALA A 58 3.87 2.25 -0.62
CA ALA A 58 4.07 2.27 -2.05
C ALA A 58 4.67 3.60 -2.50
N GLY A 59 4.14 4.74 -2.01
CA GLY A 59 4.67 6.07 -2.30
C GLY A 59 6.11 6.25 -1.82
N VAL A 60 6.41 5.85 -0.58
CA VAL A 60 7.79 5.90 -0.04
C VAL A 60 8.74 5.01 -0.84
N GLY A 61 8.31 3.78 -1.17
CA GLY A 61 9.11 2.83 -1.95
C GLY A 61 9.41 3.35 -3.35
N GLY A 62 8.41 3.88 -4.04
CA GLY A 62 8.57 4.50 -5.36
C GLY A 62 9.48 5.72 -5.33
N GLY A 63 9.25 6.65 -4.40
CA GLY A 63 10.10 7.83 -4.23
C GLY A 63 11.56 7.49 -3.94
N PHE A 64 11.79 6.52 -3.06
CA PHE A 64 13.15 6.05 -2.75
C PHE A 64 13.81 5.38 -3.96
N GLY A 65 13.06 4.54 -4.69
CA GLY A 65 13.54 3.87 -5.90
C GLY A 65 13.94 4.85 -6.98
N ILE A 66 13.08 5.81 -7.30
CA ILE A 66 13.34 6.85 -8.31
C ILE A 66 14.50 7.75 -7.87
N GLY A 67 14.53 8.17 -6.60
CA GLY A 67 15.62 8.97 -6.06
C GLY A 67 16.99 8.27 -6.14
N ALA A 68 17.03 6.97 -5.85
CA ALA A 68 18.25 6.17 -5.94
C ALA A 68 18.75 6.03 -7.39
N ILE A 69 17.85 5.82 -8.35
CA ILE A 69 18.19 5.73 -9.77
C ILE A 69 18.68 7.09 -10.29
N GLY A 70 17.94 8.17 -9.97
CA GLY A 70 18.28 9.51 -10.42
C GLY A 70 19.65 9.97 -9.88
N GLY A 71 19.89 9.78 -8.59
CA GLY A 71 21.18 10.12 -7.99
C GLY A 71 22.37 9.39 -8.63
N ARG A 72 22.23 8.06 -8.83
CA ARG A 72 23.28 7.27 -9.48
C ARG A 72 23.47 7.61 -10.95
N ALA A 73 22.40 7.95 -11.67
CA ALA A 73 22.49 8.37 -13.06
C ALA A 73 23.22 9.71 -13.18
N CYS A 74 22.93 10.69 -12.34
CA CYS A 74 23.64 11.97 -12.29
C CYS A 74 25.14 11.77 -12.02
N GLU A 75 25.48 10.92 -11.05
CA GLU A 75 26.86 10.60 -10.73
C GLU A 75 27.58 9.89 -11.91
N ALA A 76 26.91 8.98 -12.59
CA ALA A 76 27.45 8.29 -13.76
C ALA A 76 27.69 9.23 -14.94
N ILE A 77 26.75 10.16 -15.20
CA ILE A 77 26.90 11.19 -16.23
C ILE A 77 28.08 12.11 -15.92
N ALA A 78 28.27 12.50 -14.66
CA ALA A 78 29.40 13.32 -14.26
C ALA A 78 30.76 12.63 -14.49
N ARG A 79 30.80 11.30 -14.40
CA ARG A 79 32.02 10.52 -14.67
C ARG A 79 32.22 10.18 -16.15
N GLN A 80 31.13 10.06 -16.92
CA GLN A 80 31.15 9.66 -18.32
C GLN A 80 30.20 10.53 -19.15
N PRO A 81 30.53 11.79 -19.41
CA PRO A 81 29.64 12.72 -20.11
C PRO A 81 29.34 12.28 -21.55
N GLU A 82 30.23 11.55 -22.21
CA GLU A 82 30.03 10.98 -23.55
C GLU A 82 28.92 9.90 -23.57
N ALA A 83 28.60 9.27 -22.44
CA ALA A 83 27.54 8.28 -22.30
C ALA A 83 26.22 8.89 -21.77
N ALA A 84 26.15 10.20 -21.55
CA ALA A 84 25.04 10.88 -20.88
C ALA A 84 23.67 10.53 -21.49
N GLY A 85 23.54 10.52 -22.81
CA GLY A 85 22.27 10.21 -23.48
C GLY A 85 21.77 8.79 -23.23
N ARG A 86 22.67 7.81 -23.18
CA ARG A 86 22.30 6.42 -22.90
C ARG A 86 21.92 6.23 -21.42
N ILE A 87 22.65 6.85 -20.53
CA ILE A 87 22.39 6.79 -19.08
C ILE A 87 21.04 7.45 -18.80
N PHE A 88 20.78 8.62 -19.37
CA PHE A 88 19.53 9.34 -19.20
C PHE A 88 18.31 8.52 -19.68
N ASN A 89 18.39 7.93 -20.89
CA ASN A 89 17.30 7.11 -21.41
C ASN A 89 17.03 5.89 -20.52
N THR A 90 18.07 5.20 -20.07
CA THR A 90 17.91 4.05 -19.17
C THR A 90 17.31 4.47 -17.82
N MET A 91 17.73 5.62 -17.29
CA MET A 91 17.18 6.20 -16.07
C MET A 91 15.67 6.47 -16.19
N ILE A 92 15.26 7.14 -17.28
CA ILE A 92 13.84 7.48 -17.51
C ILE A 92 12.99 6.21 -17.62
N ILE A 93 13.43 5.21 -18.39
CA ILE A 93 12.70 3.95 -18.55
C ILE A 93 12.55 3.25 -17.18
N SER A 94 13.63 3.16 -16.41
CA SER A 94 13.60 2.51 -15.10
C SER A 94 12.71 3.27 -14.12
N ALA A 95 12.76 4.60 -14.13
CA ALA A 95 11.92 5.45 -13.30
C ALA A 95 10.43 5.28 -13.65
N ALA A 96 10.09 5.27 -14.94
CA ALA A 96 8.72 5.09 -15.42
C ALA A 96 8.14 3.72 -15.02
N LEU A 97 8.95 2.66 -15.02
CA LEU A 97 8.51 1.35 -14.55
C LEU A 97 8.20 1.36 -13.06
N ILE A 98 9.05 1.99 -12.24
CA ILE A 98 8.80 2.13 -10.79
C ILE A 98 7.54 2.95 -10.55
N GLU A 99 7.36 4.06 -11.27
CA GLU A 99 6.17 4.90 -11.18
C GLU A 99 4.91 4.11 -11.52
N GLY A 100 4.94 3.30 -12.60
CA GLY A 100 3.82 2.44 -12.99
C GLY A 100 3.43 1.45 -11.89
N PHE A 101 4.38 0.76 -11.29
CA PHE A 101 4.12 -0.16 -10.18
C PHE A 101 3.58 0.57 -8.94
N THR A 102 4.14 1.72 -8.62
CA THR A 102 3.69 2.53 -7.48
C THR A 102 2.27 3.02 -7.69
N PHE A 103 1.97 3.53 -8.89
CA PHE A 103 0.63 3.96 -9.27
C PHE A 103 -0.38 2.80 -9.19
N PHE A 104 -0.03 1.64 -9.73
CA PHE A 104 -0.89 0.45 -9.65
C PHE A 104 -1.18 0.04 -8.20
N ALA A 105 -0.18 0.05 -7.33
CA ALA A 105 -0.36 -0.25 -5.92
C ALA A 105 -1.31 0.75 -5.24
N MET A 106 -1.20 2.04 -5.56
CA MET A 106 -2.11 3.07 -5.05
C MET A 106 -3.54 2.87 -5.55
N VAL A 107 -3.74 2.49 -6.82
CA VAL A 107 -5.06 2.16 -7.38
C VAL A 107 -5.68 0.97 -6.67
N VAL A 108 -4.92 -0.08 -6.40
CA VAL A 108 -5.40 -1.25 -5.64
C VAL A 108 -5.84 -0.85 -4.23
N CYS A 109 -5.06 0.00 -3.55
CA CYS A 109 -5.42 0.55 -2.24
C CYS A 109 -6.71 1.39 -2.32
N MET A 110 -6.84 2.23 -3.34
CA MET A 110 -8.03 3.04 -3.56
C MET A 110 -9.28 2.17 -3.80
N LEU A 111 -9.16 1.11 -4.61
CA LEU A 111 -10.25 0.15 -4.82
C LEU A 111 -10.64 -0.55 -3.50
N GLY A 112 -9.66 -0.91 -2.67
CA GLY A 112 -9.90 -1.45 -1.34
C GLY A 112 -10.71 -0.50 -0.45
N MET A 113 -10.45 0.80 -0.53
CA MET A 113 -11.20 1.81 0.19
C MET A 113 -12.66 1.92 -0.29
N PHE A 114 -12.90 1.89 -1.60
CA PHE A 114 -14.26 1.93 -2.16
C PHE A 114 -15.06 0.66 -1.84
N THR A 115 -14.44 -0.50 -1.91
CA THR A 115 -15.08 -1.77 -1.54
C THR A 115 -15.42 -1.81 -0.05
N ALA A 116 -14.53 -1.35 0.81
CA ALA A 116 -14.79 -1.28 2.25
C ALA A 116 -15.95 -0.30 2.56
N GLY A 117 -16.04 0.84 1.85
CA GLY A 117 -17.13 1.82 2.03
C GLY A 117 -18.51 1.31 1.62
N HIS A 118 -18.59 0.29 0.75
CA HIS A 118 -19.87 -0.29 0.31
C HIS A 118 -20.57 -1.14 1.38
N TYR A 119 -19.86 -1.49 2.45
CA TYR A 119 -20.39 -2.27 3.58
C TYR A 119 -20.85 -1.41 4.76
N VAL A 120 -20.98 -0.10 4.60
CA VAL A 120 -21.62 0.74 5.61
C VAL A 120 -23.15 0.53 5.46
N PRO A 121 -23.79 -0.18 6.39
CA PRO A 121 -25.23 -0.34 6.34
C PRO A 121 -25.86 1.04 6.48
N LEU A 122 -26.71 1.40 5.53
CA LEU A 122 -27.66 2.48 5.76
C LEU A 122 -28.47 2.09 7.00
N ALA A 123 -28.45 2.95 8.02
CA ALA A 123 -29.28 2.74 9.21
C ALA A 123 -30.70 2.40 8.75
N PRO A 124 -31.35 1.39 9.32
CA PRO A 124 -32.74 1.12 8.99
C PRO A 124 -33.51 2.41 9.26
N THR A 125 -34.12 2.94 8.22
CA THR A 125 -35.14 3.98 8.39
C THR A 125 -36.25 3.32 9.18
N GLY A 126 -36.31 3.62 10.48
CA GLY A 126 -37.28 3.07 11.41
C GLY A 126 -38.72 3.24 10.94
N PRO A 127 -39.66 2.54 11.61
CA PRO A 127 -41.05 2.52 11.22
C PRO A 127 -41.65 3.90 11.22
#